data_06c3302c6821d527ede58e06fe8c7813
#
_entry.id   06c3302c6821d527ede58e06fe8c7813
#
_cell.length_a   1.000
_cell.length_b   1.000
_cell.length_c   1.000
_cell.angle_alpha   90.00
_cell.angle_beta   90.00
_cell.angle_gamma   90.00
#
_symmetry.space_group_name_H-M   'P 1'
#
loop_
_entity.id
_entity.type
_entity.pdbx_description
1 polymer ?
#
loop_
_entity_poly.entity_id
_entity_poly.type
_entity_poly.pdbx_seq_one_letter_code
_entity_poly.pdbx_strand_id
1 'polypeptide(L)' 'MNRYEFESLISDYIEGELSFNKREEFEAYMEKDMSAKTLLNDVKKTLNEMKNIKGVVTS' A
#
# COMPACT_ATOMS: atom_id res chain seq x y z
N MET A 1 10.60 9.88 -6.97
CA MET A 1 9.98 9.52 -5.66
C MET A 1 11.04 8.89 -4.78
N ASN A 2 11.14 9.31 -3.52
CA ASN A 2 12.07 8.70 -2.59
C ASN A 2 11.32 7.73 -1.67
N ARG A 3 12.07 7.04 -0.79
CA ARG A 3 11.48 6.04 0.08
C ARG A 3 10.45 6.64 1.03
N TYR A 4 10.76 7.79 1.57
CA TYR A 4 9.87 8.46 2.50
C TYR A 4 8.53 8.78 1.84
N GLU A 5 8.62 9.35 0.64
CA GLU A 5 7.42 9.69 -0.11
C GLU A 5 6.63 8.44 -0.48
N PHE A 6 7.33 7.39 -0.89
CA PHE A 6 6.68 6.13 -1.21
C PHE A 6 5.89 5.60 -0.02
N GLU A 7 6.52 5.60 1.15
CA GLU A 7 5.86 5.07 2.35
C GLU A 7 4.65 5.89 2.73
N SER A 8 4.72 7.20 2.57
CA SER A 8 3.59 8.07 2.92
C SER A 8 2.42 7.91 1.97
N LEU A 9 2.65 7.38 0.78
CA LEU A 9 1.59 7.20 -0.21
C LEU A 9 0.99 5.79 -0.20
N ILE A 10 1.53 4.89 0.60
CA ILE A 10 1.07 3.50 0.58
C ILE A 10 -0.42 3.38 0.86
N SER A 11 -0.90 4.03 1.92
CA SER A 11 -2.31 3.90 2.26
C SER A 11 -3.20 4.54 1.20
N ASP A 12 -2.78 5.67 0.64
CA ASP A 12 -3.54 6.29 -0.44
C ASP A 12 -3.61 5.37 -1.66
N TYR A 13 -2.49 4.71 -1.96
CA TYR A 13 -2.47 3.78 -3.09
C TYR A 13 -3.45 2.62 -2.86
N ILE A 14 -3.44 2.07 -1.66
CA ILE A 14 -4.32 0.94 -1.33
C ILE A 14 -5.78 1.36 -1.39
N GLU A 15 -6.09 2.57 -0.97
CA GLU A 15 -7.45 3.07 -0.99
C GLU A 15 -7.88 3.60 -2.36
N GLY A 16 -6.93 3.64 -3.31
CA GLY A 16 -7.24 4.11 -4.65
C GLY A 16 -7.40 5.61 -4.74
N GLU A 17 -6.76 6.37 -3.85
CA GLU A 17 -6.90 7.81 -3.81
C GLU A 17 -5.77 8.55 -4.51
N LEU A 18 -4.79 7.84 -5.03
CA LEU A 18 -3.71 8.49 -5.77
C LEU A 18 -4.17 8.94 -7.14
N SER A 19 -3.68 10.11 -7.57
CA SER A 19 -3.91 10.54 -8.93
C SER A 19 -3.17 9.60 -9.89
N PHE A 20 -3.56 9.66 -11.15
CA PHE A 20 -2.96 8.79 -12.17
C PHE A 20 -1.45 8.94 -12.21
N ASN A 21 -0.96 10.19 -12.22
CA ASN A 21 0.48 10.44 -12.30
C ASN A 21 1.21 9.90 -11.07
N LYS A 22 0.67 10.13 -9.90
CA LYS A 22 1.29 9.64 -8.67
C LYS A 22 1.27 8.12 -8.62
N ARG A 23 0.21 7.53 -9.08
CA ARG A 23 0.10 6.08 -9.10
C ARG A 23 1.16 5.47 -10.00
N GLU A 24 1.40 6.08 -11.16
CA GLU A 24 2.42 5.59 -12.06
C GLU A 24 3.81 5.67 -11.42
N GLU A 25 4.11 6.79 -10.76
CA GLU A 25 5.38 6.94 -10.07
C GLU A 25 5.53 5.91 -8.96
N PHE A 26 4.46 5.69 -8.24
CA PHE A 26 4.46 4.72 -7.15
C PHE A 26 4.76 3.31 -7.67
N GLU A 27 4.08 2.91 -8.71
CA GLU A 27 4.28 1.58 -9.28
C GLU A 27 5.66 1.43 -9.90
N ALA A 28 6.18 2.47 -10.54
CA ALA A 28 7.52 2.43 -11.09
C ALA A 28 8.57 2.27 -9.98
N TYR A 29 8.33 2.92 -8.85
CA TYR A 29 9.24 2.78 -7.72
C TYR A 29 9.29 1.32 -7.24
N MET A 30 8.14 0.68 -7.15
CA MET A 30 8.07 -0.70 -6.72
C MET A 30 8.76 -1.65 -7.70
N GLU A 31 8.71 -1.34 -8.97
CA GLU A 31 9.37 -2.18 -9.97
C GLU A 31 10.87 -2.13 -9.83
N LYS A 32 11.41 -0.99 -9.40
CA LYS A 32 12.83 -0.84 -9.22
C LYS A 32 13.32 -1.37 -7.87
N ASP A 33 12.44 -1.49 -6.91
CA ASP A 33 12.82 -1.86 -5.55
C ASP A 33 11.89 -2.93 -5.03
N MET A 34 12.38 -4.17 -5.00
CA MET A 34 11.59 -5.30 -4.54
C MET A 34 11.17 -5.16 -3.08
N SER A 35 12.00 -4.52 -2.26
CA SER A 35 11.63 -4.35 -0.87
C SER A 35 10.46 -3.38 -0.72
N ALA A 36 10.35 -2.42 -1.62
CA ALA A 36 9.20 -1.53 -1.62
C ALA A 36 7.92 -2.30 -1.92
N LYS A 37 7.98 -3.21 -2.88
CA LYS A 37 6.83 -4.03 -3.22
C LYS A 37 6.44 -4.93 -2.05
N THR A 38 7.42 -5.50 -1.37
CA THR A 38 7.17 -6.33 -0.21
C THR A 38 6.51 -5.51 0.90
N LEU A 39 6.98 -4.29 1.11
CA LEU A 39 6.40 -3.42 2.11
C LEU A 39 4.94 -3.11 1.79
N LEU A 40 4.62 -2.83 0.53
CA LEU A 40 3.25 -2.57 0.14
C LEU A 40 2.37 -3.78 0.43
N ASN A 41 2.82 -4.96 0.05
CA ASN A 41 2.06 -6.18 0.31
C ASN A 41 1.83 -6.41 1.80
N ASP A 42 2.84 -6.10 2.60
CA ASP A 42 2.77 -6.26 4.03
C ASP A 42 1.72 -5.33 4.65
N VAL A 43 1.75 -4.06 4.26
CA VAL A 43 0.78 -3.09 4.75
C VAL A 43 -0.63 -3.46 4.29
N LYS A 44 -0.75 -3.86 3.03
CA LYS A 44 -2.04 -4.24 2.48
C LYS A 44 -2.62 -5.43 3.24
N LYS A 45 -1.78 -6.40 3.55
CA LYS A 45 -2.21 -7.58 4.30
C LYS A 45 -2.66 -7.20 5.70
N THR A 46 -1.91 -6.32 6.36
CA THR A 46 -2.26 -5.88 7.71
C THR A 46 -3.62 -5.19 7.73
N LEU A 47 -3.84 -4.30 6.78
CA LEU A 47 -5.13 -3.61 6.71
C LEU A 47 -6.27 -4.58 6.44
N ASN A 48 -6.03 -5.55 5.59
CA ASN A 48 -7.03 -6.56 5.29
C ASN A 48 -7.34 -7.42 6.51
N GLU A 49 -6.32 -7.76 7.29
CA GLU A 49 -6.52 -8.54 8.50
C GLU A 49 -7.33 -7.78 9.54
N MET A 50 -7.13 -6.48 9.63
CA MET A 50 -7.91 -5.67 10.56
C MET A 50 -9.40 -5.71 10.21
N LYS A 51 -9.71 -5.69 8.94
CA LYS A 51 -11.09 -5.81 8.50
C LYS A 51 -11.66 -7.19 8.79
N ASN A 52 -10.85 -8.22 8.61
CA ASN A 52 -11.27 -9.58 8.89
C ASN A 52 -11.51 -9.81 10.37
N ILE A 53 -10.68 -9.22 11.21
CA ILE A 53 -10.86 -9.34 12.65
C ILE A 53 -12.22 -8.82 13.06
N LYS A 54 -12.62 -7.72 12.47
CA LYS A 54 -13.93 -7.15 12.78
C LYS A 54 -15.06 -8.12 12.42
N GLY A 55 -14.92 -8.79 11.29
CA GLY A 55 -15.90 -9.78 10.89
C GLY A 55 -15.91 -10.99 11.79
N VAL A 56 -14.74 -11.43 12.19
CA VAL A 56 -14.63 -12.60 13.06
C VAL A 56 -15.22 -12.34 14.44
N VAL A 57 -14.97 -11.15 14.95
CA VAL A 57 -15.47 -10.80 16.28
C VAL A 57 -16.99 -10.81 16.32
N THR A 58 -17.61 -10.44 15.22
CA THR A 58 -19.07 -10.42 15.17
C THR A 58 -19.68 -11.80 15.07
N SER A 59 -18.93 -12.73 14.59
CA SER A 59 -19.44 -14.10 14.51
C SER A 59 -19.18 -14.85 15.77
#